data_10c7dbe38758560a40b1b045150da5ad
#
_entry.id   10c7dbe38758560a40b1b045150da5ad
#
_cell.length_a   1.000
_cell.length_b   1.000
_cell.length_c   1.000
_cell.angle_alpha   90.00
_cell.angle_beta   90.00
_cell.angle_gamma   90.00
#
_symmetry.space_group_name_H-M   'P 1'
#
loop_
_entity.id
_entity.type
_entity.pdbx_description
1 polymer ?
#
loop_
_entity_poly.entity_id
_entity_poly.type
_entity_poly.pdbx_seq_one_letter_code
_entity_poly.pdbx_strand_id
1 'polypeptide(L)'
;MANVFGIPTGIEHKLRARDQRCVYCHKAMKAYPRTRGTPGAKATIEHLKYRGPVYWGEGLERLGLEGLAICCGACNSSRGNKPLAAWFASPYCDERDINARTVAPVVKRFLRRHPRS
;
A
#
# COMPACT_ATOMS: atom_id res chain seq x y z
N MET A 1 -2.98 20.30 6.11
CA MET A 1 -3.50 19.48 7.21
C MET A 1 -3.31 17.99 6.90
N ALA A 2 -2.81 17.25 7.85
CA ALA A 2 -2.61 15.82 7.69
C ALA A 2 -3.92 15.06 7.98
N ASN A 3 -4.08 13.91 7.35
CA ASN A 3 -5.21 12.99 7.58
C ASN A 3 -4.86 11.99 8.68
N VAL A 4 -5.73 11.00 8.90
CA VAL A 4 -5.49 9.97 9.93
C VAL A 4 -4.21 9.15 9.69
N PHE A 5 -3.65 9.20 8.48
CA PHE A 5 -2.42 8.49 8.13
C PHE A 5 -1.16 9.34 8.34
N GLY A 6 -1.31 10.60 8.76
CA GLY A 6 -0.19 11.50 8.99
C GLY A 6 0.48 12.01 7.73
N ILE A 7 -0.16 11.95 6.57
CA ILE A 7 0.37 12.48 5.32
C ILE A 7 -0.45 13.68 4.85
N PRO A 8 0.11 14.56 4.00
CA PRO A 8 -0.66 15.70 3.47
C PRO A 8 -1.88 15.25 2.69
N THR A 9 -3.01 15.93 2.89
CA THR A 9 -4.27 15.61 2.24
C THR A 9 -4.16 15.63 0.71
N GLY A 10 -3.39 16.57 0.16
CA GLY A 10 -3.17 16.63 -1.29
C GLY A 10 -2.46 15.40 -1.84
N ILE A 11 -1.53 14.83 -1.07
CA ILE A 11 -0.85 13.59 -1.44
C ILE A 11 -1.84 12.44 -1.41
N GLU A 12 -2.67 12.36 -0.39
CA GLU A 12 -3.71 11.33 -0.29
C GLU A 12 -4.63 11.37 -1.51
N HIS A 13 -5.09 12.55 -1.91
CA HIS A 13 -5.96 12.69 -3.08
C HIS A 13 -5.29 12.18 -4.35
N LYS A 14 -4.02 12.49 -4.55
CA LYS A 14 -3.28 12.02 -5.72
C LYS A 14 -3.12 10.50 -5.72
N LEU A 15 -2.83 9.92 -4.55
CA LEU A 15 -2.73 8.46 -4.42
C LEU A 15 -4.05 7.79 -4.77
N ARG A 16 -5.16 8.29 -4.26
CA ARG A 16 -6.47 7.70 -4.50
C ARG A 16 -6.92 7.86 -5.95
N ALA A 17 -6.52 8.95 -6.61
CA ALA A 17 -6.79 9.13 -8.03
C ALA A 17 -5.98 8.15 -8.90
N ARG A 18 -4.75 7.84 -8.50
CA ARG A 18 -3.88 6.91 -9.22
C ARG A 18 -4.28 5.46 -8.97
N ASP A 19 -4.50 5.10 -7.69
CA ASP A 19 -4.70 3.71 -7.27
C ASP A 19 -6.17 3.46 -6.96
N GLN A 20 -6.97 3.25 -8.00
CA GLN A 20 -8.40 3.04 -7.86
C GLN A 20 -8.77 1.61 -7.49
N ARG A 21 -7.81 0.69 -7.62
CA ARG A 21 -7.91 -0.70 -7.17
C ARG A 21 -6.71 -1.02 -6.31
N CYS A 22 -6.84 -2.03 -5.45
CA CYS A 22 -5.73 -2.46 -4.61
C CYS A 22 -4.49 -2.74 -5.47
N VAL A 23 -3.37 -2.13 -5.10
CA VAL A 23 -2.14 -2.26 -5.90
C VAL A 23 -1.55 -3.67 -5.84
N TYR A 24 -2.03 -4.51 -4.95
CA TYR A 24 -1.55 -5.89 -4.82
C TYR A 24 -2.51 -6.90 -5.45
N CYS A 25 -3.76 -6.94 -5.01
CA CYS A 25 -4.72 -7.96 -5.46
C CYS A 25 -5.69 -7.46 -6.53
N HIS A 26 -5.65 -6.18 -6.88
CA HIS A 26 -6.47 -5.53 -7.91
C HIS A 26 -7.98 -5.54 -7.62
N LYS A 27 -8.35 -5.87 -6.39
CA LYS A 27 -9.75 -5.87 -5.98
C LYS A 27 -10.27 -4.44 -5.88
N ALA A 28 -11.55 -4.23 -6.21
CA ALA A 28 -12.20 -2.96 -5.96
C ALA A 28 -12.24 -2.70 -4.45
N MET A 29 -12.06 -1.45 -4.06
CA MET A 29 -11.98 -1.06 -2.65
C MET A 29 -13.10 -0.10 -2.30
N LYS A 30 -13.44 -0.05 -0.99
CA LYS A 30 -14.42 0.87 -0.45
C LYS A 30 -13.72 2.04 0.20
N ALA A 31 -14.37 3.20 0.21
CA ALA A 31 -13.80 4.42 0.80
C ALA A 31 -13.49 4.23 2.28
N TYR A 32 -12.33 4.70 2.72
CA TYR A 32 -11.93 4.74 4.12
C TYR A 32 -12.24 6.13 4.68
N PRO A 33 -12.66 6.27 5.93
CA PRO A 33 -12.95 5.25 6.96
C PRO A 33 -14.45 4.92 7.10
N ARG A 34 -15.31 5.51 6.27
CA ARG A 34 -16.77 5.49 6.48
C ARG A 34 -17.45 4.18 6.11
N THR A 35 -16.71 3.20 5.64
CA THR A 35 -17.28 1.93 5.22
C THR A 35 -17.61 1.07 6.43
N ARG A 36 -18.85 0.57 6.50
CA ARG A 36 -19.27 -0.40 7.50
C ARG A 36 -19.09 -1.81 6.94
N GLY A 37 -18.93 -2.78 7.83
CA GLY A 37 -18.86 -4.18 7.45
C GLY A 37 -17.43 -4.58 7.13
N THR A 38 -17.10 -4.90 5.94
CA THR A 38 -15.86 -5.52 5.48
C THR A 38 -14.60 -4.64 5.64
N PRO A 39 -13.93 -4.63 6.82
CA PRO A 39 -12.71 -3.81 6.98
C PRO A 39 -11.63 -4.14 5.96
N GLY A 40 -11.56 -5.41 5.53
CA GLY A 40 -10.57 -5.85 4.56
C GLY A 40 -10.71 -5.24 3.18
N ALA A 41 -11.89 -4.64 2.86
CA ALA A 41 -12.12 -4.01 1.56
C ALA A 41 -11.84 -2.51 1.56
N LYS A 42 -11.50 -1.90 2.70
CA LYS A 42 -11.24 -0.46 2.78
C LYS A 42 -9.98 -0.06 2.04
N ALA A 43 -10.02 1.10 1.39
CA ALA A 43 -8.86 1.65 0.67
C ALA A 43 -7.92 2.33 1.66
N THR A 44 -6.93 1.60 2.12
CA THR A 44 -5.95 2.08 3.10
C THR A 44 -4.67 2.56 2.43
N ILE A 45 -3.89 3.37 3.15
CA ILE A 45 -2.60 3.83 2.65
C ILE A 45 -1.51 2.86 3.07
N GLU A 46 -0.76 2.38 2.09
CA GLU A 46 0.35 1.45 2.26
C GLU A 46 1.68 2.17 2.13
N HIS A 47 2.56 1.95 3.10
CA HIS A 47 3.95 2.41 3.03
C HIS A 47 4.76 1.29 2.40
N LEU A 48 5.24 1.49 1.17
CA LEU A 48 5.93 0.42 0.45
C LEU A 48 7.22 0.03 1.16
N LYS A 49 7.97 1.02 1.66
CA LYS A 49 9.17 0.77 2.47
C LYS A 49 8.80 0.79 3.96
N TYR A 50 8.20 -0.29 4.44
CA TYR A 50 7.71 -0.34 5.81
C TYR A 50 8.71 -0.97 6.76
N ARG A 51 8.97 -0.29 7.88
CA ARG A 51 9.86 -0.74 8.95
C ARG A 51 9.35 -0.20 10.29
N GLY A 52 8.15 -0.61 10.72
CA GLY A 52 7.54 -0.08 11.92
C GLY A 52 6.83 1.24 11.65
N PRO A 53 6.43 1.99 12.69
CA PRO A 53 5.73 3.26 12.48
C PRO A 53 6.63 4.24 11.73
N VAL A 54 6.11 4.75 10.62
CA VAL A 54 6.82 5.73 9.79
C VAL A 54 5.88 6.89 9.56
N TYR A 55 6.38 8.10 9.79
CA TYR A 55 5.60 9.31 9.65
C TYR A 55 6.10 10.15 8.50
N TRP A 56 5.20 10.96 7.93
CA TRP A 56 5.61 11.94 6.92
C TRP A 56 6.67 12.85 7.50
N GLY A 57 7.72 13.13 6.75
CA GLY A 57 8.85 13.89 7.23
C GLY A 57 10.04 13.05 7.67
N GLU A 58 9.84 11.75 7.86
CA GLU A 58 10.92 10.83 8.25
C GLU A 58 11.48 10.10 7.03
N GLY A 59 11.62 10.82 5.91
CA GLY A 59 12.11 10.25 4.67
C GLY A 59 11.01 9.87 3.68
N LEU A 60 9.76 9.74 4.11
CA LEU A 60 8.65 9.41 3.20
C LEU A 60 8.40 10.50 2.18
N GLU A 61 8.59 11.77 2.57
CA GLU A 61 8.41 12.88 1.66
C GLU A 61 9.33 12.82 0.46
N ARG A 62 10.50 12.18 0.61
CA ARG A 62 11.45 11.99 -0.49
C ARG A 62 10.97 10.95 -1.49
N LEU A 63 10.23 9.96 -0.99
CA LEU A 63 9.63 8.93 -1.83
C LEU A 63 8.35 9.45 -2.48
N GLY A 64 7.64 10.32 -1.78
CA GLY A 64 6.42 10.93 -2.30
C GLY A 64 5.43 9.90 -2.78
N LEU A 65 4.87 10.14 -3.96
CA LEU A 65 3.88 9.25 -4.57
C LEU A 65 4.45 7.87 -4.93
N GLU A 66 5.76 7.75 -5.06
CA GLU A 66 6.39 6.47 -5.43
C GLU A 66 6.69 5.58 -4.22
N GLY A 67 6.62 6.13 -3.02
CA GLY A 67 6.82 5.35 -1.79
C GLY A 67 5.53 4.98 -1.08
N LEU A 68 4.39 5.44 -1.59
CA LEU A 68 3.09 5.23 -0.99
C LEU A 68 2.14 4.65 -2.03
N ALA A 69 1.13 3.89 -1.58
CA ALA A 69 0.15 3.29 -2.47
C ALA A 69 -1.15 3.07 -1.73
N ILE A 70 -2.23 2.80 -2.48
CA ILE A 70 -3.52 2.45 -1.88
C ILE A 70 -3.71 0.94 -2.04
N CYS A 71 -3.94 0.25 -0.95
CA CYS A 71 -4.24 -1.17 -0.97
C CYS A 71 -5.43 -1.47 -0.06
N CYS A 72 -6.07 -2.61 -0.28
CA CYS A 72 -7.18 -2.99 0.58
C CYS A 72 -6.70 -3.34 1.99
N GLY A 73 -7.58 -3.21 2.98
CA GLY A 73 -7.24 -3.48 4.37
C GLY A 73 -6.74 -4.90 4.60
N ALA A 74 -7.27 -5.87 3.85
CA ALA A 74 -6.83 -7.26 3.97
C ALA A 74 -5.37 -7.43 3.57
N CYS A 75 -4.96 -6.86 2.42
CA CYS A 75 -3.56 -6.91 2.00
C CYS A 75 -2.66 -6.15 2.96
N ASN A 76 -3.08 -4.97 3.41
CA ASN A 76 -2.31 -4.17 4.35
C ASN A 76 -2.06 -4.93 5.65
N SER A 77 -3.10 -5.51 6.23
CA SER A 77 -2.99 -6.29 7.47
C SER A 77 -2.13 -7.53 7.28
N SER A 78 -2.28 -8.22 6.14
CA SER A 78 -1.50 -9.42 5.85
C SER A 78 -0.01 -9.11 5.74
N ARG A 79 0.33 -8.02 5.05
CA ARG A 79 1.73 -7.64 4.90
C ARG A 79 2.37 -7.24 6.23
N GLY A 80 1.71 -6.43 7.03
CA GLY A 80 2.26 -5.94 8.28
C GLY A 80 3.64 -5.30 8.06
N ASN A 81 4.64 -5.76 8.79
CA ASN A 81 6.02 -5.25 8.72
C ASN A 81 6.92 -6.00 7.76
N LYS A 82 6.38 -6.96 7.02
CA LYS A 82 7.25 -7.82 6.20
C LYS A 82 7.80 -7.06 4.99
N PRO A 83 9.06 -7.27 4.63
CA PRO A 83 9.54 -6.84 3.33
C PRO A 83 8.67 -7.46 2.23
N LEU A 84 8.50 -6.75 1.11
CA LEU A 84 7.61 -7.23 0.05
C LEU A 84 8.00 -8.62 -0.43
N ALA A 85 9.28 -8.87 -0.67
CA ALA A 85 9.73 -10.18 -1.13
C ALA A 85 9.35 -11.31 -0.17
N ALA A 86 9.49 -11.09 1.14
CA ALA A 86 9.10 -12.07 2.14
C ALA A 86 7.59 -12.28 2.16
N TRP A 87 6.82 -11.20 2.04
CA TRP A 87 5.36 -11.29 2.02
C TRP A 87 4.86 -12.01 0.77
N PHE A 88 5.46 -11.75 -0.38
CA PHE A 88 5.08 -12.43 -1.63
C PHE A 88 5.24 -13.95 -1.54
N ALA A 89 6.13 -14.43 -0.69
CA ALA A 89 6.33 -15.86 -0.46
C ALA A 89 5.30 -16.46 0.51
N SER A 90 4.44 -15.64 1.10
CA SER A 90 3.45 -16.11 2.07
C SER A 90 2.31 -16.86 1.40
N PRO A 91 1.60 -17.75 2.16
CA PRO A 91 0.40 -18.41 1.64
C PRO A 91 -0.67 -17.42 1.18
N TYR A 92 -0.84 -16.31 1.88
CA TYR A 92 -1.80 -15.28 1.50
C TYR A 92 -1.57 -14.80 0.07
N CYS A 93 -0.33 -14.48 -0.26
CA CYS A 93 0.02 -14.00 -1.60
C CYS A 93 -0.05 -15.11 -2.64
N ASP A 94 0.40 -16.31 -2.28
CA ASP A 94 0.37 -17.44 -3.20
C ASP A 94 -1.05 -17.78 -3.64
N GLU A 95 -1.98 -17.81 -2.69
CA GLU A 95 -3.40 -18.11 -2.97
C GLU A 95 -4.06 -17.04 -3.84
N ARG A 96 -3.55 -15.81 -3.84
CA ARG A 96 -4.15 -14.67 -4.54
C ARG A 96 -3.35 -14.25 -5.77
N ASP A 97 -2.31 -14.98 -6.08
CA ASP A 97 -1.38 -14.64 -7.19
C ASP A 97 -0.84 -13.23 -7.07
N ILE A 98 -0.42 -12.87 -5.86
CA ILE A 98 0.23 -11.58 -5.58
C ILE A 98 1.74 -11.81 -5.59
N ASN A 99 2.42 -11.19 -6.54
CA ASN A 99 3.88 -11.31 -6.68
C ASN A 99 4.43 -10.13 -7.49
N ALA A 100 5.74 -10.12 -7.68
CA ALA A 100 6.42 -9.01 -8.35
C ALA A 100 5.94 -8.77 -9.79
N ARG A 101 5.31 -9.75 -10.41
CA ARG A 101 4.81 -9.64 -11.79
C ARG A 101 3.37 -9.16 -11.85
N THR A 102 2.58 -9.40 -10.81
CA THR A 102 1.13 -9.13 -10.83
C THR A 102 0.76 -7.80 -10.16
N VAL A 103 1.64 -7.23 -9.34
CA VAL A 103 1.35 -5.98 -8.64
C VAL A 103 1.27 -4.80 -9.60
N ALA A 104 0.64 -3.71 -9.13
CA ALA A 104 0.49 -2.48 -9.93
C ALA A 104 1.84 -1.85 -10.28
N PRO A 105 1.89 -1.02 -11.35
CA PRO A 105 3.15 -0.42 -11.81
C PRO A 105 3.94 0.32 -10.74
N VAL A 106 3.26 1.01 -9.81
CA VAL A 106 3.96 1.75 -8.75
C VAL A 106 4.75 0.79 -7.84
N VAL A 107 4.20 -0.39 -7.56
CA VAL A 107 4.89 -1.38 -6.74
C VAL A 107 6.06 -1.98 -7.52
N LYS A 108 5.87 -2.25 -8.82
CA LYS A 108 6.95 -2.72 -9.68
C LYS A 108 8.13 -1.74 -9.73
N ARG A 109 7.84 -0.44 -9.86
CA ARG A 109 8.87 0.60 -9.85
C ARG A 109 9.59 0.64 -8.52
N PHE A 110 8.85 0.54 -7.41
CA PHE A 110 9.44 0.52 -6.08
C PHE A 110 10.41 -0.65 -5.92
N LEU A 111 9.99 -1.84 -6.35
CA LEU A 111 10.83 -3.04 -6.26
C LEU A 111 12.11 -2.91 -7.07
N ARG A 112 12.07 -2.26 -8.23
CA ARG A 112 13.26 -2.03 -9.04
C ARG A 112 14.26 -1.10 -8.35
N ARG A 113 13.75 -0.10 -7.61
CA ARG A 113 14.58 0.88 -6.90
C ARG A 113 15.07 0.36 -5.55
N HIS A 114 14.33 -0.58 -4.97
CA HIS A 114 14.59 -1.10 -3.63
C HIS A 114 14.50 -2.62 -3.65
N PRO A 115 15.43 -3.30 -4.31
CA PRO A 115 15.32 -4.75 -4.53
C PRO A 115 15.36 -5.59 -3.25
N ARG A 116 15.78 -5.02 -2.12
CA ARG A 116 15.80 -5.72 -0.84
C ARG A 116 14.60 -5.43 0.05
N SER A 117 13.62 -4.73 -0.47
CA SER A 117 12.44 -4.40 0.33
C SER A 117 11.43 -5.53 0.38
#